data_3c527eb685d40d8f998e845c4e036846
#
_entry.id   3c527eb685d40d8f998e845c4e036846
#
_cell.length_a   1.000
_cell.length_b   1.000
_cell.length_c   1.000
_cell.angle_alpha   90.00
_cell.angle_beta   90.00
_cell.angle_gamma   90.00
#
_symmetry.space_group_name_H-M   'P 1'
#
loop_
_entity.id
_entity.type
_entity.pdbx_description
1 polymer ?
#
loop_
_entity_poly.entity_id
_entity_poly.type
_entity_poly.pdbx_seq_one_letter_code
_entity_poly.pdbx_strand_id
1 'polypeptide(L)'
;NNLIPIVMETIMGKLEEVVVFGSDYDTDGGSCIRDYIHVNDLAEAHLSALGYLESQNQDLVVNLGTSKGLSVLEVLRIAREVSGTEFKYTLGLRRAGDPAVVLAKAALAEKLLDWVPKHSDAATLLETSLRAYRKGT
;
A
#
# COMPACT_ATOMS: atom_id res chain seq x y z
N ASN A 1 -2.64 1.12 13.17
CA ASN A 1 -3.21 2.00 12.13
C ASN A 1 -2.36 1.89 10.87
N ASN A 2 -2.99 1.77 9.71
CA ASN A 2 -2.31 1.69 8.42
C ASN A 2 -1.92 3.10 7.92
N LEU A 3 -0.84 3.21 7.14
CA LEU A 3 -0.31 4.50 6.67
C LEU A 3 -1.32 5.28 5.83
N ILE A 4 -1.91 4.66 4.79
CA ILE A 4 -2.80 5.35 3.84
C ILE A 4 -3.99 6.04 4.55
N PRO A 5 -4.74 5.39 5.45
CA PRO A 5 -5.77 6.05 6.25
C PRO A 5 -5.27 7.27 7.02
N ILE A 6 -4.13 7.17 7.71
CA ILE A 6 -3.53 8.29 8.46
C ILE A 6 -3.22 9.46 7.53
N VAL A 7 -2.61 9.19 6.38
CA VAL A 7 -2.31 10.22 5.36
C VAL A 7 -3.60 10.89 4.87
N MET A 8 -4.64 10.11 4.55
CA MET A 8 -5.93 10.66 4.10
C MET A 8 -6.58 11.52 5.18
N GLU A 9 -6.60 11.06 6.43
CA GLU A 9 -7.14 11.83 7.56
C GLU A 9 -6.36 13.12 7.81
N THR A 10 -5.04 13.10 7.63
CA THR A 10 -4.20 14.29 7.74
C THR A 10 -4.49 15.28 6.61
N ILE A 11 -4.61 14.82 5.37
CA ILE A 11 -4.99 15.64 4.21
C ILE A 11 -6.38 16.29 4.43
N MET A 12 -7.30 15.56 5.04
CA MET A 12 -8.65 16.06 5.37
C MET A 12 -8.71 16.94 6.62
N GLY A 13 -7.57 17.24 7.26
CA GLY A 13 -7.49 18.05 8.46
C GLY A 13 -8.05 17.41 9.74
N LYS A 14 -8.30 16.09 9.73
CA LYS A 14 -8.76 15.31 10.89
C LYS A 14 -7.63 14.95 11.85
N LEU A 15 -6.40 14.85 11.31
CA LEU A 15 -5.17 14.68 12.07
C LEU A 15 -4.23 15.83 11.81
N GLU A 16 -3.47 16.22 12.83
CA GLU A 16 -2.54 17.35 12.75
C GLU A 16 -1.32 17.03 11.88
N GLU A 17 -0.79 15.81 12.00
CA GLU A 17 0.42 15.38 11.29
C GLU A 17 0.50 13.87 11.10
N VAL A 18 1.39 13.44 10.20
CA VAL A 18 1.80 12.04 10.05
C VAL A 18 3.11 11.82 10.79
N VAL A 19 3.19 10.81 11.66
CA VAL A 19 4.45 10.40 12.29
C VAL A 19 5.09 9.28 11.48
N VAL A 20 6.29 9.54 10.93
CA VAL A 20 7.13 8.54 10.24
C VAL A 20 8.02 7.87 11.26
N PHE A 21 7.82 6.59 11.51
CA PHE A 21 8.58 5.83 12.50
C PHE A 21 9.88 5.26 11.93
N GLY A 22 10.99 5.93 12.23
CA GLY A 22 12.32 5.63 11.72
C GLY A 22 12.60 6.31 10.37
N SER A 23 13.72 7.00 10.31
CA SER A 23 14.26 7.68 9.13
C SER A 23 15.70 7.29 8.84
N ASP A 24 16.19 6.27 9.51
CA ASP A 24 17.56 5.78 9.52
C ASP A 24 17.68 4.30 9.13
N TYR A 25 16.64 3.76 8.46
CA TYR A 25 16.69 2.42 7.88
C TYR A 25 17.69 2.38 6.71
N ASP A 26 18.32 1.23 6.51
CA ASP A 26 19.13 0.95 5.32
C ASP A 26 18.21 0.68 4.11
N THR A 27 17.57 1.75 3.66
CA THR A 27 16.62 1.76 2.54
C THR A 27 16.78 3.05 1.76
N ASP A 28 16.35 3.07 0.50
CA ASP A 28 16.30 4.29 -0.27
C ASP A 28 15.32 5.29 0.40
N GLY A 29 15.86 6.46 0.77
CA GLY A 29 15.12 7.48 1.53
C GLY A 29 15.04 7.25 3.05
N GLY A 30 15.65 6.19 3.61
CA GLY A 30 15.83 5.97 5.05
C GLY A 30 14.57 5.52 5.83
N SER A 31 13.39 5.51 5.25
CA SER A 31 12.17 5.00 5.90
C SER A 31 11.84 3.58 5.48
N CYS A 32 11.04 2.86 6.28
CA CYS A 32 10.70 1.48 5.97
C CYS A 32 9.92 1.36 4.64
N ILE A 33 10.13 0.23 3.94
CA ILE A 33 9.49 -0.09 2.66
C ILE A 33 8.39 -1.11 2.90
N ARG A 34 7.22 -0.88 2.30
CA ARG A 34 6.05 -1.76 2.36
C ARG A 34 5.45 -1.97 0.98
N ASP A 35 4.77 -3.09 0.83
CA ASP A 35 3.99 -3.40 -0.36
C ASP A 35 2.55 -2.89 -0.15
N TYR A 36 2.11 -2.03 -1.04
CA TYR A 36 0.76 -1.45 -1.01
C TYR A 36 -0.03 -1.98 -2.19
N ILE A 37 -1.16 -2.61 -1.91
CA ILE A 37 -2.01 -3.20 -2.93
C ILE A 37 -3.39 -2.56 -2.93
N HIS A 38 -3.91 -2.27 -4.11
CA HIS A 38 -5.23 -1.67 -4.30
C HIS A 38 -6.33 -2.70 -4.06
N VAL A 39 -7.45 -2.27 -3.47
CA VAL A 39 -8.59 -3.15 -3.16
C VAL A 39 -9.19 -3.81 -4.40
N ASN A 40 -9.19 -3.12 -5.56
CA ASN A 40 -9.67 -3.70 -6.81
C ASN A 40 -8.76 -4.85 -7.29
N ASP A 41 -7.44 -4.71 -7.16
CA ASP A 41 -6.51 -5.79 -7.49
C ASP A 41 -6.70 -6.99 -6.57
N LEU A 42 -6.99 -6.77 -5.28
CA LEU A 42 -7.36 -7.84 -4.36
C LEU A 42 -8.68 -8.52 -4.78
N ALA A 43 -9.69 -7.75 -5.17
CA ALA A 43 -10.96 -8.29 -5.63
C ALA A 43 -10.79 -9.13 -6.90
N GLU A 44 -10.01 -8.65 -7.88
CA GLU A 44 -9.69 -9.42 -9.09
C GLU A 44 -8.96 -10.73 -8.75
N ALA A 45 -7.99 -10.71 -7.80
CA ALA A 45 -7.30 -11.91 -7.36
C ALA A 45 -8.26 -12.95 -6.74
N HIS A 46 -9.24 -12.49 -5.96
CA HIS A 46 -10.26 -13.39 -5.38
C HIS A 46 -11.13 -14.04 -6.45
N LEU A 47 -11.53 -13.29 -7.48
CA LEU A 47 -12.30 -13.84 -8.61
C LEU A 47 -11.46 -14.88 -9.39
N SER A 48 -10.20 -14.58 -9.67
CA SER A 48 -9.29 -15.54 -10.32
C SER A 48 -9.07 -16.80 -9.47
N ALA A 49 -8.93 -16.63 -8.14
CA ALA A 49 -8.78 -17.76 -7.22
C ALA A 49 -10.04 -18.66 -7.19
N LEU A 50 -11.24 -18.06 -7.24
CA LEU A 50 -12.49 -18.83 -7.33
C LEU A 50 -12.53 -19.67 -8.59
N GLY A 51 -12.23 -19.09 -9.76
CA GLY A 51 -12.15 -19.83 -11.02
C GLY A 51 -11.08 -20.96 -10.99
N TYR A 52 -9.95 -20.73 -10.33
CA TYR A 52 -8.94 -21.77 -10.11
C TYR A 52 -9.50 -22.93 -9.28
N LEU A 53 -10.13 -22.66 -8.14
CA LEU A 53 -10.71 -23.68 -7.27
C LEU A 53 -11.76 -24.52 -7.99
N GLU A 54 -12.63 -23.88 -8.78
CA GLU A 54 -13.68 -24.57 -9.57
C GLU A 54 -13.06 -25.46 -10.67
N SER A 55 -11.99 -24.99 -11.33
CA SER A 55 -11.38 -25.73 -12.47
C SER A 55 -10.41 -26.82 -12.03
N GLN A 56 -9.62 -26.58 -10.98
CA GLN A 56 -8.57 -27.50 -10.53
C GLN A 56 -9.01 -28.42 -9.39
N ASN A 57 -10.09 -28.09 -8.69
CA ASN A 57 -10.57 -28.80 -7.50
C ASN A 57 -9.46 -29.04 -6.45
N GLN A 58 -8.61 -28.02 -6.24
CA GLN A 58 -7.46 -28.08 -5.34
C GLN A 58 -7.37 -26.79 -4.52
N ASP A 59 -6.96 -26.92 -3.26
CA ASP A 59 -6.68 -25.78 -2.40
C ASP A 59 -5.53 -24.92 -2.96
N LEU A 60 -5.61 -23.62 -2.70
CA LEU A 60 -4.65 -22.64 -3.16
C LEU A 60 -4.20 -21.73 -2.02
N VAL A 61 -2.88 -21.57 -1.87
CA VAL A 61 -2.27 -20.57 -1.00
C VAL A 61 -1.26 -19.78 -1.80
N VAL A 62 -1.51 -18.51 -1.99
CA VAL A 62 -0.63 -17.59 -2.73
C VAL A 62 -0.48 -16.26 -2.00
N ASN A 63 0.67 -15.63 -2.17
CA ASN A 63 0.84 -14.24 -1.75
C ASN A 63 0.34 -13.31 -2.87
N LEU A 64 -0.31 -12.23 -2.45
CA LEU A 64 -0.71 -11.13 -3.33
C LEU A 64 0.09 -9.87 -2.98
N GLY A 65 0.61 -9.19 -3.97
CA GLY A 65 1.37 -7.97 -3.80
C GLY A 65 1.87 -7.44 -5.14
N THR A 66 2.48 -6.27 -5.10
CA THR A 66 3.06 -5.63 -6.29
C THR A 66 4.47 -6.13 -6.59
N SER A 67 5.10 -6.80 -5.63
CA SER A 67 6.54 -7.14 -5.62
C SER A 67 7.45 -5.89 -5.74
N LYS A 68 6.87 -4.69 -5.67
CA LYS A 68 7.54 -3.38 -5.68
C LYS A 68 7.11 -2.64 -4.42
N GLY A 69 8.06 -2.31 -3.58
CA GLY A 69 7.76 -1.55 -2.37
C GLY A 69 7.80 -0.05 -2.59
N LEU A 70 7.13 0.66 -1.71
CA LEU A 70 7.24 2.10 -1.56
C LEU A 70 7.71 2.40 -0.13
N SER A 71 8.65 3.33 0.00
CA SER A 71 9.02 3.84 1.31
C SER A 71 7.91 4.75 1.87
N VAL A 72 7.84 4.86 3.19
CA VAL A 72 6.84 5.75 3.82
C VAL A 72 7.00 7.19 3.33
N LEU A 73 8.24 7.70 3.25
CA LEU A 73 8.50 9.06 2.77
C LEU A 73 8.10 9.26 1.30
N GLU A 74 8.29 8.24 0.46
CA GLU A 74 7.83 8.26 -0.93
C GLU A 74 6.30 8.32 -1.04
N VAL A 75 5.57 7.56 -0.21
CA VAL A 75 4.11 7.65 -0.13
C VAL A 75 3.67 9.05 0.27
N LEU A 76 4.32 9.69 1.25
CA LEU A 76 3.97 11.06 1.65
C LEU A 76 4.23 12.07 0.53
N ARG A 77 5.34 11.94 -0.19
CA ARG A 77 5.66 12.81 -1.34
C ARG A 77 4.57 12.70 -2.41
N ILE A 78 4.24 11.47 -2.84
CA ILE A 78 3.21 11.25 -3.87
C ILE A 78 1.83 11.71 -3.38
N ALA A 79 1.51 11.52 -2.10
CA ALA A 79 0.25 11.99 -1.53
C ALA A 79 0.09 13.52 -1.59
N ARG A 80 1.16 14.28 -1.39
CA ARG A 80 1.17 15.75 -1.57
C ARG A 80 0.94 16.12 -3.03
N GLU A 81 1.63 15.47 -3.95
CA GLU A 81 1.48 15.70 -5.39
C GLU A 81 0.04 15.43 -5.86
N VAL A 82 -0.52 14.27 -5.50
CA VAL A 82 -1.87 13.85 -5.90
C VAL A 82 -2.96 14.71 -5.27
N SER A 83 -2.82 15.08 -3.99
CA SER A 83 -3.83 15.84 -3.28
C SER A 83 -3.78 17.34 -3.56
N GLY A 84 -2.63 17.85 -4.00
CA GLY A 84 -2.33 19.29 -4.07
C GLY A 84 -2.30 19.94 -2.70
N THR A 85 -2.17 19.16 -1.62
CA THR A 85 -2.26 19.65 -0.23
C THR A 85 -0.94 19.42 0.48
N GLU A 86 -0.34 20.49 0.99
CA GLU A 86 0.75 20.38 1.93
C GLU A 86 0.23 19.99 3.32
N PHE A 87 0.79 18.92 3.88
CA PHE A 87 0.49 18.48 5.23
C PHE A 87 1.78 18.22 6.01
N LYS A 88 1.68 18.33 7.32
CA LYS A 88 2.82 18.17 8.22
C LYS A 88 3.12 16.69 8.44
N TYR A 89 4.40 16.35 8.53
CA TYR A 89 4.85 15.08 9.10
C TYR A 89 6.08 15.30 9.99
N THR A 90 6.28 14.40 10.92
CA THR A 90 7.43 14.38 11.84
C THR A 90 8.14 13.04 11.78
N LEU A 91 9.45 13.05 12.08
CA LEU A 91 10.27 11.85 12.13
C LEU A 91 10.36 11.36 13.58
N GLY A 92 9.81 10.21 13.86
CA GLY A 92 9.88 9.54 15.16
C GLY A 92 10.95 8.46 15.20
N LEU A 93 11.17 7.90 16.37
CA LEU A 93 12.08 6.75 16.56
C LEU A 93 11.51 5.50 15.86
N ARG A 94 12.37 4.55 15.49
CA ARG A 94 11.94 3.25 14.99
C ARG A 94 11.01 2.55 15.98
N ARG A 95 10.00 1.87 15.48
CA ARG A 95 9.22 0.95 16.30
C ARG A 95 10.02 -0.33 16.53
N ALA A 96 10.02 -0.84 17.75
CA ALA A 96 10.66 -2.11 18.08
C ALA A 96 10.06 -3.25 17.25
N GLY A 97 10.91 -4.03 16.58
CA GLY A 97 10.50 -5.18 15.77
C GLY A 97 9.98 -4.83 14.36
N ASP A 98 9.98 -3.55 13.96
CA ASP A 98 9.53 -3.16 12.61
C ASP A 98 10.66 -3.38 11.59
N PRO A 99 10.52 -4.30 10.61
CA PRO A 99 11.57 -4.59 9.64
C PRO A 99 11.69 -3.46 8.61
N ALA A 100 12.93 -3.26 8.10
CA ALA A 100 13.22 -2.25 7.09
C ALA A 100 12.40 -2.45 5.81
N VAL A 101 12.24 -3.69 5.36
CA VAL A 101 11.55 -4.05 4.10
C VAL A 101 10.60 -5.21 4.31
N VAL A 102 9.34 -5.05 3.89
CA VAL A 102 8.34 -6.13 3.82
C VAL A 102 7.67 -6.08 2.47
N LEU A 103 7.93 -7.10 1.65
CA LEU A 103 7.37 -7.25 0.30
C LEU A 103 6.76 -8.63 0.12
N ALA A 104 5.67 -8.71 -0.61
CA ALA A 104 5.08 -9.97 -1.03
C ALA A 104 5.68 -10.43 -2.38
N LYS A 105 6.05 -11.72 -2.48
CA LYS A 105 6.40 -12.33 -3.77
C LYS A 105 5.14 -12.92 -4.40
N ALA A 106 4.61 -12.25 -5.42
CA ALA A 106 3.36 -12.63 -6.09
C ALA A 106 3.54 -13.59 -7.28
N ALA A 107 4.75 -14.06 -7.57
CA ALA A 107 5.06 -14.89 -8.74
C ALA A 107 4.19 -16.18 -8.83
N LEU A 108 3.77 -16.76 -7.71
CA LEU A 108 2.88 -17.92 -7.73
C LEU A 108 1.44 -17.52 -8.09
N ALA A 109 0.95 -16.37 -7.66
CA ALA A 109 -0.35 -15.85 -8.06
C ALA A 109 -0.37 -15.52 -9.56
N GLU A 110 0.67 -14.89 -10.08
CA GLU A 110 0.83 -14.65 -11.51
C GLU A 110 0.77 -15.96 -12.31
N LYS A 111 1.54 -16.97 -11.89
CA LYS A 111 1.62 -18.26 -12.59
C LYS A 111 0.31 -19.07 -12.56
N LEU A 112 -0.36 -19.13 -11.40
CA LEU A 112 -1.53 -20.00 -11.21
C LEU A 112 -2.86 -19.31 -11.48
N LEU A 113 -2.95 -18.01 -11.27
CA LEU A 113 -4.17 -17.24 -11.41
C LEU A 113 -4.16 -16.32 -12.63
N ASP A 114 -3.06 -16.25 -13.38
CA ASP A 114 -2.85 -15.23 -14.44
C ASP A 114 -3.13 -13.80 -13.92
N TRP A 115 -2.76 -13.57 -12.65
CA TRP A 115 -3.09 -12.34 -11.95
C TRP A 115 -1.85 -11.47 -11.75
N VAL A 116 -1.96 -10.22 -12.17
CA VAL A 116 -1.01 -9.14 -11.89
C VAL A 116 -1.76 -7.89 -11.44
N PRO A 117 -1.24 -7.12 -10.47
CA PRO A 117 -1.88 -5.89 -10.04
C PRO A 117 -1.88 -4.84 -11.15
N LYS A 118 -3.04 -4.19 -11.39
CA LYS A 118 -3.24 -3.18 -12.45
C LYS A 118 -3.51 -1.78 -11.90
N HIS A 119 -3.92 -1.68 -10.63
CA HIS A 119 -4.35 -0.46 -9.97
C HIS A 119 -3.46 -0.06 -8.79
N SER A 120 -2.43 -0.85 -8.50
CA SER A 120 -1.58 -0.69 -7.32
C SER A 120 -0.36 0.21 -7.55
N ASP A 121 -0.33 1.00 -8.64
CA ASP A 121 0.64 2.09 -8.71
C ASP A 121 0.31 3.15 -7.65
N ALA A 122 1.34 3.82 -7.14
CA ALA A 122 1.22 4.71 -5.98
C ALA A 122 0.24 5.87 -6.21
N ALA A 123 0.22 6.45 -7.40
CA ALA A 123 -0.65 7.57 -7.73
C ALA A 123 -2.12 7.12 -7.75
N THR A 124 -2.44 6.06 -8.50
CA THR A 124 -3.80 5.49 -8.57
C THR A 124 -4.32 5.10 -7.19
N LEU A 125 -3.48 4.44 -6.38
CA LEU A 125 -3.86 4.02 -5.03
C LEU A 125 -4.19 5.21 -4.14
N LEU A 126 -3.40 6.27 -4.17
CA LEU A 126 -3.61 7.46 -3.36
C LEU A 126 -4.78 8.33 -3.86
N GLU A 127 -4.93 8.50 -5.19
CA GLU A 127 -6.06 9.22 -5.79
C GLU A 127 -7.41 8.58 -5.46
N THR A 128 -7.51 7.26 -5.62
CA THR A 128 -8.75 6.53 -5.33
C THR A 128 -9.07 6.53 -3.86
N SER A 129 -8.07 6.39 -2.99
CA SER A 129 -8.22 6.52 -1.54
C SER A 129 -8.73 7.91 -1.16
N LEU A 130 -8.11 8.97 -1.68
CA LEU A 130 -8.52 10.35 -1.42
C LEU A 130 -9.96 10.62 -1.89
N ARG A 131 -10.32 10.11 -3.06
CA ARG A 131 -11.69 10.22 -3.58
C ARG A 131 -12.71 9.53 -2.67
N ALA A 132 -12.36 8.35 -2.12
CA ALA A 132 -13.23 7.64 -1.18
C ALA A 132 -13.42 8.42 0.12
N TYR A 133 -12.35 8.99 0.68
CA TYR A 133 -12.42 9.81 1.88
C TYR A 133 -13.23 11.10 1.70
N ARG A 134 -13.10 11.78 0.54
CA ARG A 134 -13.89 12.97 0.21
C ARG A 134 -15.38 12.71 0.01
N LYS A 135 -15.78 11.49 -0.38
CA LYS A 135 -17.20 11.12 -0.55
C LYS A 135 -17.85 10.67 0.76
N GLY A 136 -17.08 10.22 1.73
CA GLY A 136 -17.57 9.74 3.02
C GLY A 136 -17.68 10.84 4.08
N THR A 137 -17.36 12.07 3.72
CA THR A 137 -17.56 13.29 4.54
C THR A 137 -18.72 14.09 4.00
#